data_3b54bcb08c577bb7cfb89a5c522292e9
#
_entry.id   3b54bcb08c577bb7cfb89a5c522292e9
#
_cell.length_a   1.000
_cell.length_b   1.000
_cell.length_c   1.000
_cell.angle_alpha   90.00
_cell.angle_beta   90.00
_cell.angle_gamma   90.00
#
_symmetry.space_group_name_H-M   'P 1'
#
loop_
_entity.id
_entity.type
_entity.pdbx_description
1 polymer ?
#
loop_
_entity_poly.entity_id
_entity_poly.type
_entity_poly.pdbx_seq_one_letter_code
_entity_poly.pdbx_strand_id
1 'polypeptide(L)'
;AARALKTNRTYNLGVLYEDPQHSGLGHEYFSRILESFRAQAEACGYDVTFINRNVGKRRSSYLEHCRYRGVDGVCVVCVNFLDPQVLELVQSELPVVTVDHMFNNRTSIVSDNVKGVQTLVNHVFGMGHRNIAFIHGERTAVTESRCASFYKTCYDLGLQVPDAYVREGAYHDCD
;
A
#
# COMPACT_ATOMS: atom_id res chain seq x y z
N ALA A 1 22.09 -16.50 17.41
CA ALA A 1 21.97 -15.82 18.71
C ALA A 1 23.19 -14.93 19.03
N ALA A 2 24.45 -15.39 18.91
CA ALA A 2 25.64 -14.60 19.27
C ALA A 2 25.86 -13.35 18.41
N ARG A 3 25.45 -13.33 17.14
CA ARG A 3 25.61 -12.21 16.22
C ARG A 3 24.64 -11.06 16.54
N ALA A 4 23.42 -11.39 16.95
CA ALA A 4 22.41 -10.41 17.35
C ALA A 4 22.81 -9.61 18.61
N LEU A 5 23.48 -10.26 19.55
CA LEU A 5 23.99 -9.60 20.78
C LEU A 5 25.09 -8.57 20.51
N LYS A 6 25.84 -8.71 19.42
CA LYS A 6 26.96 -7.81 19.06
C LYS A 6 26.51 -6.61 18.23
N THR A 7 25.42 -6.73 17.45
CA THR A 7 24.95 -5.69 16.51
C THR A 7 23.65 -5.03 16.92
N ASN A 8 22.97 -5.55 17.94
CA ASN A 8 21.61 -5.20 18.33
C ASN A 8 20.60 -5.34 17.16
N ARG A 9 20.90 -6.24 16.19
CA ARG A 9 20.08 -6.53 15.01
C ARG A 9 19.76 -8.01 14.96
N THR A 10 18.53 -8.34 14.60
CA THR A 10 18.06 -9.70 14.46
C THR A 10 18.22 -10.21 13.03
N TYR A 11 18.38 -9.31 12.07
CA TYR A 11 18.36 -9.58 10.63
C TYR A 11 17.03 -10.18 10.18
N ASN A 12 15.94 -9.72 10.76
CA ASN A 12 14.59 -10.15 10.43
C ASN A 12 13.72 -8.91 10.17
N LEU A 13 13.05 -8.87 9.02
CA LEU A 13 12.10 -7.81 8.66
C LEU A 13 10.67 -8.36 8.70
N GLY A 14 9.75 -7.55 9.22
CA GLY A 14 8.33 -7.85 9.21
C GLY A 14 7.66 -7.39 7.92
N VAL A 15 6.67 -8.13 7.47
CA VAL A 15 5.69 -7.69 6.47
C VAL A 15 4.32 -7.83 7.06
N LEU A 16 3.62 -6.71 7.21
CA LEU A 16 2.20 -6.70 7.53
C LEU A 16 1.41 -6.52 6.23
N TYR A 17 0.73 -7.57 5.84
CA TYR A 17 -0.13 -7.64 4.67
C TYR A 17 -1.47 -8.25 5.09
N GLU A 18 -2.54 -7.50 4.92
CA GLU A 18 -3.91 -7.99 5.05
C GLU A 18 -4.64 -7.69 3.76
N ASP A 19 -5.07 -8.73 3.07
CA ASP A 19 -5.92 -8.57 1.91
C ASP A 19 -7.40 -8.61 2.34
N PRO A 20 -8.10 -7.47 2.41
CA PRO A 20 -9.51 -7.43 2.81
C PRO A 20 -10.43 -8.22 1.88
N GLN A 21 -10.01 -8.43 0.64
CA GLN A 21 -10.79 -9.13 -0.39
C GLN A 21 -10.47 -10.62 -0.49
N HIS A 22 -9.58 -11.12 0.39
CA HIS A 22 -9.19 -12.53 0.44
C HIS A 22 -8.64 -13.11 -0.89
N SER A 23 -8.16 -12.26 -1.81
CA SER A 23 -7.47 -12.70 -3.03
C SER A 23 -6.08 -13.31 -2.73
N GLY A 24 -5.64 -13.16 -1.49
CA GLY A 24 -4.37 -13.71 -0.99
C GLY A 24 -3.17 -13.10 -1.71
N LEU A 25 -2.09 -13.88 -1.83
CA LEU A 25 -0.88 -13.46 -2.55
C LEU A 25 -1.06 -13.48 -4.08
N GLY A 26 -2.25 -13.81 -4.59
CA GLY A 26 -2.56 -13.83 -6.01
C GLY A 26 -2.75 -12.45 -6.65
N HIS A 27 -2.87 -11.40 -5.85
CA HIS A 27 -3.00 -10.04 -6.35
C HIS A 27 -1.72 -9.57 -7.03
N GLU A 28 -1.72 -9.42 -8.35
CA GLU A 28 -0.51 -9.20 -9.17
C GLU A 28 0.33 -8.01 -8.71
N TYR A 29 -0.30 -6.88 -8.38
CA TYR A 29 0.41 -5.67 -7.93
C TYR A 29 1.14 -5.91 -6.59
N PHE A 30 0.44 -6.42 -5.59
CA PHE A 30 1.04 -6.62 -4.27
C PHE A 30 2.01 -7.80 -4.25
N SER A 31 1.76 -8.86 -5.01
CA SER A 31 2.70 -9.98 -5.12
C SER A 31 4.06 -9.55 -5.69
N ARG A 32 4.06 -8.63 -6.66
CA ARG A 32 5.31 -8.05 -7.20
C ARG A 32 6.05 -7.19 -6.18
N ILE A 33 5.33 -6.39 -5.39
CA ILE A 33 5.92 -5.59 -4.30
C ILE A 33 6.55 -6.52 -3.26
N LEU A 34 5.80 -7.52 -2.80
CA LEU A 34 6.26 -8.48 -1.79
C LEU A 34 7.46 -9.29 -2.28
N GLU A 35 7.45 -9.72 -3.54
CA GLU A 35 8.58 -10.46 -4.13
C GLU A 35 9.83 -9.58 -4.23
N SER A 36 9.70 -8.32 -4.67
CA SER A 36 10.81 -7.38 -4.73
C SER A 36 11.37 -7.07 -3.33
N PHE A 37 10.49 -6.91 -2.34
CA PHE A 37 10.88 -6.71 -0.95
C PHE A 37 11.65 -7.92 -0.42
N ARG A 38 11.13 -9.16 -0.64
CA ARG A 38 11.77 -10.40 -0.24
C ARG A 38 13.17 -10.53 -0.86
N ALA A 39 13.27 -10.36 -2.18
CA ALA A 39 14.53 -10.51 -2.90
C ALA A 39 15.59 -9.52 -2.40
N GLN A 40 15.19 -8.26 -2.14
CA GLN A 40 16.11 -7.25 -1.61
C GLN A 40 16.49 -7.49 -0.16
N ALA A 41 15.56 -7.97 0.68
CA ALA A 41 15.85 -8.35 2.06
C ALA A 41 16.88 -9.49 2.10
N GLU A 42 16.69 -10.55 1.31
CA GLU A 42 17.64 -11.67 1.18
C GLU A 42 19.02 -11.20 0.71
N ALA A 43 19.09 -10.33 -0.31
CA ALA A 43 20.33 -9.79 -0.81
C ALA A 43 21.10 -8.98 0.27
N CYS A 44 20.37 -8.37 1.22
CA CYS A 44 20.93 -7.67 2.38
C CYS A 44 21.17 -8.58 3.60
N GLY A 45 20.89 -9.86 3.51
CA GLY A 45 21.08 -10.85 4.59
C GLY A 45 19.99 -10.82 5.66
N TYR A 46 18.78 -10.38 5.30
CA TYR A 46 17.61 -10.37 6.17
C TYR A 46 16.64 -11.50 5.82
N ASP A 47 16.07 -12.10 6.85
CA ASP A 47 14.89 -12.95 6.75
C ASP A 47 13.63 -12.08 6.70
N VAL A 48 12.52 -12.63 6.17
CA VAL A 48 11.22 -11.95 6.11
C VAL A 48 10.17 -12.76 6.86
N THR A 49 9.49 -12.11 7.80
CA THR A 49 8.41 -12.70 8.60
C THR A 49 7.09 -11.99 8.35
N PHE A 50 6.04 -12.74 7.98
CA PHE A 50 4.69 -12.19 7.93
C PHE A 50 4.16 -11.89 9.34
N ILE A 51 3.72 -10.67 9.54
CA ILE A 51 3.14 -10.20 10.79
C ILE A 51 1.63 -10.46 10.79
N ASN A 52 1.12 -10.97 11.90
CA ASN A 52 -0.29 -11.26 12.09
C ASN A 52 -0.73 -10.98 13.55
N ARG A 53 -1.99 -11.27 13.88
CA ARG A 53 -2.56 -11.01 15.22
C ARG A 53 -2.49 -12.22 16.16
N ASN A 54 -1.49 -13.09 15.99
CA ASN A 54 -1.36 -14.28 16.82
C ASN A 54 0.08 -14.54 17.24
N VAL A 55 0.26 -14.90 18.50
CA VAL A 55 1.50 -15.47 19.02
C VAL A 55 1.17 -16.87 19.53
N GLY A 56 1.54 -17.89 18.76
CA GLY A 56 1.08 -19.25 18.98
C GLY A 56 -0.44 -19.35 18.90
N LYS A 57 -1.09 -19.78 19.99
CA LYS A 57 -2.56 -19.86 20.08
C LYS A 57 -3.20 -18.61 20.74
N ARG A 58 -2.40 -17.64 21.20
CA ARG A 58 -2.87 -16.42 21.85
C ARG A 58 -3.06 -15.31 20.83
N ARG A 59 -4.20 -14.63 20.88
CA ARG A 59 -4.42 -13.40 20.10
C ARG A 59 -3.52 -12.29 20.64
N SER A 60 -2.89 -11.53 19.75
CA SER A 60 -1.96 -10.44 20.06
C SER A 60 -2.24 -9.23 19.16
N SER A 61 -1.62 -8.09 19.45
CA SER A 61 -1.55 -7.00 18.49
C SER A 61 -0.44 -7.24 17.45
N TYR A 62 -0.45 -6.48 16.35
CA TYR A 62 0.64 -6.51 15.37
C TYR A 62 1.97 -6.12 16.00
N LEU A 63 1.97 -5.10 16.87
CA LEU A 63 3.17 -4.66 17.58
C LEU A 63 3.72 -5.74 18.51
N GLU A 64 2.84 -6.42 19.27
CA GLU A 64 3.25 -7.56 20.08
C GLU A 64 3.85 -8.70 19.27
N HIS A 65 3.28 -9.00 18.10
CA HIS A 65 3.82 -10.03 17.21
C HIS A 65 5.18 -9.63 16.64
N CYS A 66 5.35 -8.37 16.24
CA CYS A 66 6.65 -7.85 15.81
C CYS A 66 7.73 -8.01 16.89
N ARG A 67 7.41 -7.64 18.14
CA ARG A 67 8.31 -7.80 19.29
C ARG A 67 8.64 -9.27 19.57
N TYR A 68 7.63 -10.14 19.52
CA TYR A 68 7.82 -11.58 19.72
C TYR A 68 8.73 -12.20 18.65
N ARG A 69 8.58 -11.77 17.39
CA ARG A 69 9.42 -12.23 16.28
C ARG A 69 10.76 -11.52 16.22
N GLY A 70 10.95 -10.46 17.00
CA GLY A 70 12.18 -9.71 17.05
C GLY A 70 12.52 -9.10 15.70
N VAL A 71 11.55 -8.48 15.01
CA VAL A 71 11.85 -7.84 13.73
C VAL A 71 12.57 -6.50 13.92
N ASP A 72 13.51 -6.18 13.04
CA ASP A 72 14.28 -4.92 13.06
C ASP A 72 13.49 -3.75 12.43
N GLY A 73 12.45 -4.04 11.69
CA GLY A 73 11.54 -3.10 11.06
C GLY A 73 10.41 -3.78 10.33
N VAL A 74 9.38 -3.03 9.92
CA VAL A 74 8.17 -3.57 9.28
C VAL A 74 7.79 -2.79 8.03
N CYS A 75 7.50 -3.52 6.96
CA CYS A 75 6.80 -3.01 5.78
C CYS A 75 5.30 -3.27 5.93
N VAL A 76 4.49 -2.21 5.84
CA VAL A 76 3.03 -2.27 5.97
C VAL A 76 2.42 -2.05 4.59
N VAL A 77 1.72 -3.06 4.09
CA VAL A 77 1.22 -3.13 2.70
C VAL A 77 -0.21 -3.65 2.70
N CYS A 78 -1.10 -3.02 1.96
CA CYS A 78 -2.48 -3.51 1.72
C CYS A 78 -3.25 -3.82 3.02
N VAL A 79 -3.35 -2.83 3.90
CA VAL A 79 -4.09 -2.95 5.16
C VAL A 79 -5.13 -1.85 5.27
N ASN A 80 -6.08 -2.00 6.18
CA ASN A 80 -6.86 -0.85 6.63
C ASN A 80 -5.99 0.06 7.50
N PHE A 81 -5.48 1.14 6.95
CA PHE A 81 -4.62 2.10 7.66
C PHE A 81 -5.33 2.89 8.77
N LEU A 82 -6.65 2.78 8.88
CA LEU A 82 -7.44 3.34 9.99
C LEU A 82 -7.65 2.33 11.14
N ASP A 83 -7.20 1.09 10.99
CA ASP A 83 -7.27 0.10 12.08
C ASP A 83 -6.42 0.58 13.27
N PRO A 84 -6.99 0.64 14.50
CA PRO A 84 -6.26 1.08 15.68
C PRO A 84 -4.96 0.31 15.94
N GLN A 85 -4.89 -0.98 15.59
CA GLN A 85 -3.68 -1.79 15.77
C GLN A 85 -2.61 -1.49 14.72
N VAL A 86 -3.00 -1.10 13.51
CA VAL A 86 -2.07 -0.59 12.50
C VAL A 86 -1.52 0.76 12.95
N LEU A 87 -2.38 1.64 13.49
CA LEU A 87 -1.96 2.93 14.04
C LEU A 87 -1.01 2.74 15.24
N GLU A 88 -1.30 1.80 16.16
CA GLU A 88 -0.40 1.43 17.26
C GLU A 88 1.00 1.05 16.75
N LEU A 89 1.07 0.17 15.75
CA LEU A 89 2.32 -0.25 15.14
C LEU A 89 3.08 0.93 14.49
N VAL A 90 2.37 1.74 13.71
CA VAL A 90 2.95 2.90 13.04
C VAL A 90 3.47 3.95 14.02
N GLN A 91 2.81 4.14 15.16
CA GLN A 91 3.21 5.10 16.21
C GLN A 91 4.32 4.57 17.14
N SER A 92 4.64 3.29 17.07
CA SER A 92 5.65 2.65 17.94
C SER A 92 7.08 3.12 17.62
N GLU A 93 8.05 2.74 18.44
CA GLU A 93 9.49 2.99 18.21
C GLU A 93 10.08 2.12 17.08
N LEU A 94 9.33 1.11 16.61
CA LEU A 94 9.81 0.23 15.56
C LEU A 94 9.93 0.99 14.23
N PRO A 95 11.00 0.81 13.46
CA PRO A 95 11.09 1.33 12.10
C PRO A 95 9.96 0.77 11.22
N VAL A 96 9.15 1.65 10.65
CA VAL A 96 8.02 1.29 9.79
C VAL A 96 8.13 2.03 8.46
N VAL A 97 7.92 1.29 7.37
CA VAL A 97 7.66 1.84 6.04
C VAL A 97 6.27 1.43 5.58
N THR A 98 5.54 2.34 4.96
CA THR A 98 4.20 2.08 4.43
C THR A 98 4.19 2.15 2.91
N VAL A 99 3.32 1.37 2.28
CA VAL A 99 3.09 1.40 0.83
C VAL A 99 1.69 1.94 0.54
N ASP A 100 1.62 2.89 -0.39
CA ASP A 100 0.38 3.58 -0.83
C ASP A 100 -0.40 4.34 0.25
N HIS A 101 0.22 4.57 1.42
CA HIS A 101 -0.36 5.42 2.46
C HIS A 101 0.72 6.25 3.16
N MET A 102 0.46 7.54 3.37
CA MET A 102 1.41 8.46 4.00
C MET A 102 1.05 8.75 5.46
N PHE A 103 2.07 8.67 6.33
CA PHE A 103 2.02 9.19 7.69
C PHE A 103 3.10 10.27 7.85
N ASN A 104 2.80 11.34 8.57
CA ASN A 104 3.68 12.52 8.69
C ASN A 104 5.09 12.21 9.19
N ASN A 105 5.24 11.19 10.04
CA ASN A 105 6.51 10.87 10.70
C ASN A 105 7.07 9.51 10.29
N ARG A 106 6.65 8.97 9.14
CA ARG A 106 7.10 7.65 8.65
C ARG A 106 7.52 7.72 7.19
N THR A 107 8.45 6.87 6.84
CA THR A 107 8.80 6.66 5.43
C THR A 107 7.63 5.99 4.71
N SER A 108 7.22 6.57 3.61
CA SER A 108 6.15 6.03 2.77
C SER A 108 6.62 5.91 1.33
N ILE A 109 6.26 4.82 0.67
CA ILE A 109 6.46 4.59 -0.75
C ILE A 109 5.10 4.71 -1.41
N VAL A 110 4.93 5.71 -2.28
CA VAL A 110 3.65 5.99 -2.94
C VAL A 110 3.84 6.13 -4.44
N SER A 111 2.84 5.68 -5.18
CA SER A 111 2.75 5.96 -6.62
C SER A 111 2.43 7.44 -6.84
N ASP A 112 2.97 8.06 -7.87
CA ASP A 112 2.55 9.40 -8.30
C ASP A 112 1.18 9.33 -8.99
N ASN A 113 0.15 9.17 -8.17
CA ASN A 113 -1.23 8.98 -8.61
C ASN A 113 -1.76 10.17 -9.40
N VAL A 114 -1.35 11.38 -9.01
CA VAL A 114 -1.76 12.63 -9.68
C VAL A 114 -1.16 12.68 -11.08
N LYS A 115 0.15 12.49 -11.19
CA LYS A 115 0.86 12.52 -12.47
C LYS A 115 0.44 11.37 -13.38
N GLY A 116 0.21 10.18 -12.82
CA GLY A 116 -0.24 9.00 -13.56
C GLY A 116 -1.55 9.27 -14.29
N VAL A 117 -2.57 9.74 -13.58
CA VAL A 117 -3.89 10.05 -14.17
C VAL A 117 -3.79 11.22 -15.14
N GLN A 118 -3.06 12.28 -14.79
CA GLN A 118 -2.81 13.40 -15.71
C GLN A 118 -2.22 12.92 -17.04
N THR A 119 -1.23 12.02 -16.98
CA THR A 119 -0.58 11.48 -18.17
C THR A 119 -1.57 10.68 -19.03
N LEU A 120 -2.38 9.82 -18.40
CA LEU A 120 -3.39 9.03 -19.11
C LEU A 120 -4.44 9.90 -19.80
N VAL A 121 -5.01 10.88 -19.08
CA VAL A 121 -6.02 11.79 -19.65
C VAL A 121 -5.44 12.61 -20.79
N ASN A 122 -4.24 13.16 -20.65
CA ASN A 122 -3.57 13.88 -21.73
C ASN A 122 -3.30 12.99 -22.95
N HIS A 123 -2.91 11.74 -22.74
CA HIS A 123 -2.70 10.78 -23.82
C HIS A 123 -3.99 10.53 -24.60
N VAL A 124 -5.08 10.19 -23.90
CA VAL A 124 -6.38 9.93 -24.53
C VAL A 124 -6.92 11.18 -25.26
N PHE A 125 -6.75 12.37 -24.65
CA PHE A 125 -7.09 13.64 -25.28
C PHE A 125 -6.26 13.90 -26.53
N GLY A 126 -4.96 13.63 -26.49
CA GLY A 126 -4.04 13.75 -27.65
C GLY A 126 -4.40 12.82 -28.81
N MET A 127 -5.02 11.67 -28.51
CA MET A 127 -5.57 10.76 -29.53
C MET A 127 -6.87 11.26 -30.17
N GLY A 128 -7.40 12.40 -29.76
CA GLY A 128 -8.59 13.03 -30.32
C GLY A 128 -9.88 12.77 -29.55
N HIS A 129 -9.85 11.98 -28.47
CA HIS A 129 -11.03 11.74 -27.64
C HIS A 129 -11.42 12.97 -26.83
N ARG A 130 -12.72 13.23 -26.73
CA ARG A 130 -13.28 14.37 -25.98
C ARG A 130 -14.30 13.94 -24.92
N ASN A 131 -14.83 12.72 -25.03
CA ASN A 131 -15.71 12.09 -24.06
C ASN A 131 -14.89 11.02 -23.33
N ILE A 132 -14.41 11.34 -22.13
CA ILE A 132 -13.54 10.47 -21.34
C ILE A 132 -14.29 10.10 -20.06
N ALA A 133 -14.47 8.81 -19.84
CA ALA A 133 -15.05 8.28 -18.61
C ALA A 133 -13.95 7.76 -17.67
N PHE A 134 -14.25 7.70 -16.38
CA PHE A 134 -13.36 7.20 -15.35
C PHE A 134 -14.08 6.24 -14.42
N ILE A 135 -13.59 5.00 -14.34
CA ILE A 135 -14.03 4.03 -13.35
C ILE A 135 -12.94 3.97 -12.27
N HIS A 136 -13.32 4.26 -11.04
CA HIS A 136 -12.43 4.20 -9.88
C HIS A 136 -12.84 3.10 -8.93
N GLY A 137 -11.92 2.67 -8.05
CA GLY A 137 -12.23 1.70 -6.99
C GLY A 137 -12.83 2.35 -5.74
N GLU A 138 -12.88 1.58 -4.65
CA GLU A 138 -13.40 2.02 -3.35
C GLU A 138 -12.66 3.27 -2.84
N ARG A 139 -13.29 3.99 -1.93
CA ARG A 139 -12.76 5.23 -1.37
C ARG A 139 -11.51 4.98 -0.51
N THR A 140 -10.37 5.36 -1.08
CA THR A 140 -9.06 5.38 -0.42
C THR A 140 -8.37 6.71 -0.75
N ALA A 141 -7.32 7.06 -0.02
CA ALA A 141 -6.51 8.24 -0.32
C ALA A 141 -5.92 8.19 -1.76
N VAL A 142 -5.58 7.00 -2.24
CA VAL A 142 -5.14 6.76 -3.63
C VAL A 142 -6.26 7.09 -4.61
N THR A 143 -7.45 6.56 -4.39
CA THR A 143 -8.64 6.80 -5.24
C THR A 143 -9.01 8.28 -5.27
N GLU A 144 -9.03 8.94 -4.12
CA GLU A 144 -9.35 10.37 -4.03
C GLU A 144 -8.34 11.22 -4.82
N SER A 145 -7.04 10.93 -4.69
CA SER A 145 -6.00 11.62 -5.45
C SER A 145 -6.14 11.42 -6.97
N ARG A 146 -6.50 10.22 -7.40
CA ARG A 146 -6.76 9.89 -8.81
C ARG A 146 -7.98 10.62 -9.34
N CYS A 147 -9.10 10.60 -8.61
CA CYS A 147 -10.33 11.30 -8.99
C CYS A 147 -10.09 12.81 -9.10
N ALA A 148 -9.44 13.42 -8.10
CA ALA A 148 -9.11 14.84 -8.12
C ALA A 148 -8.24 15.21 -9.33
N SER A 149 -7.23 14.39 -9.64
CA SER A 149 -6.39 14.59 -10.83
C SER A 149 -7.16 14.45 -12.13
N PHE A 150 -8.09 13.50 -12.22
CA PHE A 150 -8.95 13.30 -13.39
C PHE A 150 -9.80 14.54 -13.66
N TYR A 151 -10.57 15.00 -12.66
CA TYR A 151 -11.41 16.19 -12.81
C TYR A 151 -10.59 17.43 -13.16
N LYS A 152 -9.49 17.65 -12.43
CA LYS A 152 -8.62 18.81 -12.70
C LYS A 152 -8.07 18.78 -14.12
N THR A 153 -7.54 17.66 -14.57
CA THR A 153 -6.95 17.55 -15.92
C THR A 153 -8.00 17.74 -17.01
N CYS A 154 -9.19 17.14 -16.84
CA CYS A 154 -10.30 17.36 -17.76
C CYS A 154 -10.71 18.83 -17.82
N TYR A 155 -10.82 19.50 -16.66
CA TYR A 155 -11.13 20.93 -16.60
C TYR A 155 -10.07 21.77 -17.31
N ASP A 156 -8.79 21.53 -17.05
CA ASP A 156 -7.66 22.25 -17.68
C ASP A 156 -7.65 22.08 -19.21
N LEU A 157 -8.18 20.95 -19.74
CA LEU A 157 -8.32 20.66 -21.16
C LEU A 157 -9.64 21.14 -21.77
N GLY A 158 -10.50 21.81 -21.00
CA GLY A 158 -11.82 22.27 -21.44
C GLY A 158 -12.83 21.14 -21.70
N LEU A 159 -12.62 19.97 -21.12
CA LEU A 159 -13.53 18.82 -21.27
C LEU A 159 -14.70 18.92 -20.27
N GLN A 160 -15.89 18.57 -20.74
CA GLN A 160 -17.09 18.38 -19.90
C GLN A 160 -17.06 16.96 -19.34
N VAL A 161 -17.23 16.84 -18.01
CA VAL A 161 -17.30 15.53 -17.32
C VAL A 161 -18.69 15.42 -16.67
N PRO A 162 -19.69 14.85 -17.36
CA PRO A 162 -20.99 14.56 -16.73
C PRO A 162 -20.82 13.56 -15.57
N ASP A 163 -21.65 13.66 -14.54
CA ASP A 163 -21.63 12.74 -13.39
C ASP A 163 -21.74 11.25 -13.81
N ALA A 164 -22.43 10.99 -14.94
CA ALA A 164 -22.54 9.66 -15.49
C ALA A 164 -21.20 9.06 -15.97
N TYR A 165 -20.20 9.88 -16.20
CA TYR A 165 -18.90 9.45 -16.72
C TYR A 165 -17.92 9.02 -15.64
N VAL A 166 -18.23 9.28 -14.38
CA VAL A 166 -17.41 8.83 -13.24
C VAL A 166 -18.20 7.82 -12.42
N ARG A 167 -17.67 6.62 -12.30
CA ARG A 167 -18.32 5.50 -11.62
C ARG A 167 -17.36 4.83 -10.65
N GLU A 168 -17.93 4.37 -9.54
CA GLU A 168 -17.26 3.49 -8.61
C GLU A 168 -17.45 2.03 -9.04
N GLY A 169 -16.38 1.27 -9.02
CA GLY A 169 -16.35 -0.18 -9.19
C GLY A 169 -15.54 -0.80 -8.07
N ALA A 170 -15.70 -2.08 -7.83
CA ALA A 170 -14.85 -2.81 -6.91
C ALA A 170 -13.48 -3.06 -7.56
N TYR A 171 -12.41 -2.93 -6.77
CA TYR A 171 -11.07 -3.30 -7.25
C TYR A 171 -11.02 -4.82 -7.46
N HIS A 172 -10.64 -5.24 -8.67
CA HIS A 172 -10.43 -6.67 -9.01
C HIS A 172 -11.68 -7.54 -8.97
N ASP A 173 -12.88 -6.97 -8.94
CA ASP A 173 -14.15 -7.67 -9.11
C ASP A 173 -14.69 -7.36 -10.50
N CYS A 174 -15.12 -8.41 -11.21
CA CYS A 174 -15.64 -8.31 -12.59
C CYS A 174 -17.17 -8.43 -12.66
N ASP A 175 -17.86 -8.57 -11.50
CA ASP A 175 -19.33 -8.75 -11.43
C ASP A 175 -20.08 -7.41 -11.29
#